data_47c3138edd7f7fc9c255dd98cab5ae44
#
_entry.id   47c3138edd7f7fc9c255dd98cab5ae44
#
_cell.length_a   1.000
_cell.length_b   1.000
_cell.length_c   1.000
_cell.angle_alpha   90.00
_cell.angle_beta   90.00
_cell.angle_gamma   90.00
#
_symmetry.space_group_name_H-M   'P 1'
#
loop_
_entity.id
_entity.type
_entity.pdbx_description
1 polymer ?
#
loop_
_entity_poly.entity_id
_entity_poly.type
_entity_poly.pdbx_seq_one_letter_code
_entity_poly.pdbx_strand_id
1 'polypeptide(L)'
;VILTHGYSRVVMQVLLSAAKVHGKRMSVYVTESRPTGQGLQTYKRLREEGIPCTVVLDSAVAYLMHRVDMCLLGGEAVVESGGIFNAVGSYQIGIIAKAAKKPVFAVAESFKFLRLFPLSQYDVPITARHLPLPTSEESYEAPEDNRMTPAMEAMNPLIDYTLPELLTFIVSDVGILTPSGVSDALLAVYGDN
;
A
#
# COMPACT_ATOMS: atom_id res chain seq x y z
N VAL A 1 5.74 -16.12 4.02
CA VAL A 1 5.77 -15.29 2.80
C VAL A 1 4.93 -14.05 3.02
N ILE A 2 5.49 -12.88 2.76
CA ILE A 2 4.84 -11.58 2.94
C ILE A 2 4.55 -10.99 1.56
N LEU A 3 3.35 -10.47 1.35
CA LEU A 3 3.01 -9.65 0.19
C LEU A 3 3.04 -8.17 0.60
N THR A 4 3.75 -7.34 -0.16
CA THR A 4 3.73 -5.88 0.00
C THR A 4 3.46 -5.18 -1.34
N HIS A 5 3.13 -3.90 -1.30
CA HIS A 5 2.73 -3.11 -2.46
C HIS A 5 3.61 -1.88 -2.62
N GLY A 6 4.16 -1.70 -3.83
CA GLY A 6 4.98 -0.54 -4.15
C GLY A 6 6.19 -0.36 -3.25
N TYR A 7 6.45 0.87 -2.80
CA TYR A 7 7.54 1.21 -1.91
C TYR A 7 7.04 2.03 -0.71
N SER A 8 7.32 1.54 0.48
CA SER A 8 7.08 2.26 1.74
C SER A 8 8.33 2.22 2.61
N ARG A 9 8.81 3.39 3.05
CA ARG A 9 9.98 3.49 3.93
C ARG A 9 9.78 2.72 5.24
N VAL A 10 8.58 2.83 5.82
CA VAL A 10 8.26 2.18 7.09
C VAL A 10 8.17 0.67 6.93
N VAL A 11 7.50 0.18 5.88
CA VAL A 11 7.47 -1.25 5.56
C VAL A 11 8.89 -1.79 5.36
N MET A 12 9.75 -1.05 4.65
CA MET A 12 11.16 -1.43 4.48
C MET A 12 11.89 -1.54 5.82
N GLN A 13 11.71 -0.57 6.73
CA GLN A 13 12.32 -0.62 8.05
C GLN A 13 11.84 -1.83 8.86
N VAL A 14 10.54 -2.15 8.81
CA VAL A 14 9.98 -3.32 9.49
C VAL A 14 10.58 -4.62 8.95
N LEU A 15 10.63 -4.78 7.63
CA LEU A 15 11.19 -5.98 7.00
C LEU A 15 12.69 -6.14 7.30
N LEU A 16 13.45 -5.06 7.20
CA LEU A 16 14.89 -5.08 7.50
C LEU A 16 15.16 -5.36 8.97
N SER A 17 14.44 -4.72 9.87
CA SER A 17 14.57 -4.97 11.31
C SER A 17 14.20 -6.41 11.65
N ALA A 18 13.11 -6.93 11.12
CA ALA A 18 12.71 -8.32 11.34
C ALA A 18 13.79 -9.31 10.87
N ALA A 19 14.39 -9.07 9.71
CA ALA A 19 15.43 -9.95 9.18
C ALA A 19 16.77 -9.83 9.91
N LYS A 20 17.28 -8.59 10.08
CA LYS A 20 18.65 -8.34 10.57
C LYS A 20 18.76 -8.31 12.07
N VAL A 21 17.80 -7.68 12.75
CA VAL A 21 17.85 -7.54 14.22
C VAL A 21 17.24 -8.76 14.90
N HIS A 22 16.14 -9.25 14.37
CA HIS A 22 15.39 -10.35 14.99
C HIS A 22 15.60 -11.71 14.33
N GLY A 23 16.47 -11.81 13.31
CA GLY A 23 16.84 -13.07 12.66
C GLY A 23 15.67 -13.80 12.00
N LYS A 24 14.58 -13.12 11.64
CA LYS A 24 13.41 -13.74 11.05
C LYS A 24 13.67 -14.09 9.58
N ARG A 25 13.45 -15.36 9.24
CA ARG A 25 13.51 -15.80 7.84
C ARG A 25 12.18 -15.51 7.15
N MET A 26 12.24 -14.82 6.03
CA MET A 26 11.07 -14.46 5.24
C MET A 26 11.40 -14.44 3.75
N SER A 27 10.38 -14.56 2.92
CA SER A 27 10.43 -14.19 1.51
C SER A 27 9.32 -13.19 1.22
N VAL A 28 9.56 -12.28 0.28
CA VAL A 28 8.67 -11.17 -0.01
C VAL A 28 8.23 -11.22 -1.46
N TYR A 29 6.93 -11.16 -1.70
CA TYR A 29 6.37 -10.73 -2.97
C TYR A 29 6.09 -9.24 -2.89
N VAL A 30 6.54 -8.49 -3.88
CA VAL A 30 6.22 -7.07 -4.02
C VAL A 30 5.53 -6.84 -5.34
N THR A 31 4.38 -6.21 -5.32
CA THR A 31 3.69 -5.82 -6.55
C THR A 31 4.41 -4.66 -7.21
N GLU A 32 4.41 -4.62 -8.55
CA GLU A 32 5.10 -3.58 -9.30
C GLU A 32 4.57 -2.17 -9.01
N SER A 33 3.30 -2.04 -8.62
CA SER A 33 2.61 -0.77 -8.30
C SER A 33 2.57 0.19 -9.48
N ARG A 34 1.77 -0.15 -10.50
CA ARG A 34 1.48 0.76 -11.62
C ARG A 34 0.61 1.91 -11.15
N PRO A 35 0.77 3.13 -11.72
CA PRO A 35 1.69 3.47 -12.83
C PRO A 35 3.12 3.80 -12.40
N THR A 36 3.41 3.92 -11.08
CA THR A 36 4.69 4.45 -10.58
C THR A 36 5.86 3.46 -10.68
N GLY A 37 5.59 2.15 -10.72
CA GLY A 37 6.65 1.13 -10.77
C GLY A 37 7.50 1.02 -9.51
N GLN A 38 7.08 1.59 -8.39
CA GLN A 38 7.87 1.68 -7.15
C GLN A 38 8.19 0.31 -6.52
N GLY A 39 7.46 -0.75 -6.89
CA GLY A 39 7.78 -2.11 -6.43
C GLY A 39 9.19 -2.57 -6.83
N LEU A 40 9.73 -2.07 -7.93
CA LEU A 40 11.12 -2.35 -8.33
C LEU A 40 12.15 -1.76 -7.35
N GLN A 41 11.85 -0.62 -6.72
CA GLN A 41 12.71 -0.02 -5.70
C GLN A 41 12.74 -0.91 -4.44
N THR A 42 11.59 -1.39 -4.00
CA THR A 42 11.48 -2.36 -2.89
C THR A 42 12.27 -3.63 -3.18
N TYR A 43 12.09 -4.20 -4.37
CA TYR A 43 12.82 -5.38 -4.81
C TYR A 43 14.34 -5.18 -4.74
N LYS A 44 14.87 -4.10 -5.35
CA LYS A 44 16.30 -3.81 -5.34
C LYS A 44 16.83 -3.73 -3.90
N ARG A 45 16.16 -2.96 -3.05
CA ARG A 45 16.56 -2.75 -1.67
C ARG A 45 16.57 -4.05 -0.84
N LEU A 46 15.54 -4.88 -0.96
CA LEU A 46 15.49 -6.16 -0.24
C LEU A 46 16.57 -7.14 -0.73
N ARG A 47 16.83 -7.18 -2.02
CA ARG A 47 17.89 -8.00 -2.62
C ARG A 47 19.28 -7.60 -2.15
N GLU A 48 19.59 -6.30 -2.10
CA GLU A 48 20.85 -5.77 -1.55
C GLU A 48 21.08 -6.22 -0.11
N GLU A 49 20.01 -6.38 0.65
CA GLU A 49 20.05 -6.77 2.06
C GLU A 49 19.93 -8.30 2.27
N GLY A 50 19.96 -9.07 1.19
CA GLY A 50 19.94 -10.55 1.23
C GLY A 50 18.57 -11.15 1.55
N ILE A 51 17.49 -10.38 1.47
CA ILE A 51 16.13 -10.87 1.70
C ILE A 51 15.55 -11.36 0.36
N PRO A 52 15.14 -12.64 0.26
CA PRO A 52 14.50 -13.16 -0.94
C PRO A 52 13.25 -12.34 -1.31
N CYS A 53 13.28 -11.74 -2.50
CA CYS A 53 12.18 -10.92 -2.98
C CYS A 53 11.89 -11.20 -4.46
N THR A 54 10.63 -11.19 -4.83
CA THR A 54 10.16 -11.36 -6.22
C THR A 54 9.16 -10.25 -6.54
N VAL A 55 9.36 -9.56 -7.66
CA VAL A 55 8.38 -8.61 -8.19
C VAL A 55 7.29 -9.39 -8.90
N VAL A 56 6.05 -8.98 -8.69
CA VAL A 56 4.86 -9.57 -9.30
C VAL A 56 3.99 -8.47 -9.90
N LEU A 57 3.22 -8.80 -10.92
CA LEU A 57 2.25 -7.87 -11.50
C LEU A 57 1.14 -7.55 -10.48
N ASP A 58 0.63 -6.34 -10.50
CA ASP A 58 -0.53 -5.94 -9.67
C ASP A 58 -1.74 -6.84 -9.92
N SER A 59 -1.94 -7.26 -11.17
CA SER A 59 -3.00 -8.19 -11.59
C SER A 59 -2.78 -9.65 -11.14
N ALA A 60 -1.56 -10.02 -10.73
CA ALA A 60 -1.23 -11.39 -10.31
C ALA A 60 -1.48 -11.66 -8.82
N VAL A 61 -1.95 -10.68 -8.05
CA VAL A 61 -2.15 -10.80 -6.59
C VAL A 61 -3.06 -11.97 -6.23
N ALA A 62 -4.19 -12.10 -6.90
CA ALA A 62 -5.11 -13.22 -6.65
C ALA A 62 -4.49 -14.59 -6.97
N TYR A 63 -3.70 -14.67 -8.04
CA TYR A 63 -3.03 -15.90 -8.46
C TYR A 63 -2.06 -16.43 -7.39
N LEU A 64 -1.32 -15.54 -6.71
CA LEU A 64 -0.32 -15.98 -5.73
C LEU A 64 -0.77 -15.88 -4.26
N MET A 65 -1.97 -15.38 -3.99
CA MET A 65 -2.44 -15.18 -2.62
C MET A 65 -2.46 -16.46 -1.77
N HIS A 66 -2.61 -17.63 -2.38
CA HIS A 66 -2.53 -18.91 -1.67
C HIS A 66 -1.14 -19.20 -1.08
N ARG A 67 -0.06 -18.60 -1.61
CA ARG A 67 1.32 -18.72 -1.11
C ARG A 67 1.68 -17.67 -0.07
N VAL A 68 0.81 -16.66 0.11
CA VAL A 68 1.01 -15.53 1.02
C VAL A 68 0.50 -15.91 2.41
N ASP A 69 1.26 -15.60 3.44
CA ASP A 69 0.84 -15.76 4.83
C ASP A 69 0.18 -14.49 5.37
N MET A 70 0.67 -13.32 4.94
CA MET A 70 0.16 -12.01 5.35
C MET A 70 0.48 -10.93 4.32
N CYS A 71 -0.37 -9.91 4.27
CA CYS A 71 -0.10 -8.68 3.53
C CYS A 71 0.41 -7.60 4.48
N LEU A 72 1.46 -6.89 4.08
CA LEU A 72 2.04 -5.78 4.82
C LEU A 72 2.05 -4.55 3.91
N LEU A 73 1.17 -3.59 4.17
CA LEU A 73 0.98 -2.40 3.35
C LEU A 73 1.52 -1.16 4.06
N GLY A 74 2.04 -0.21 3.30
CA GLY A 74 2.26 1.15 3.81
C GLY A 74 0.95 1.92 3.91
N GLY A 75 1.00 3.11 4.51
CA GLY A 75 -0.09 4.08 4.48
C GLY A 75 0.47 5.47 4.16
N GLU A 76 -0.16 6.16 3.21
CA GLU A 76 0.06 7.59 3.00
C GLU A 76 -0.71 8.41 4.03
N ALA A 77 -1.89 7.94 4.41
CA ALA A 77 -2.67 8.44 5.52
C ALA A 77 -3.50 7.33 6.17
N VAL A 78 -3.75 7.48 7.46
CA VAL A 78 -4.70 6.67 8.24
C VAL A 78 -5.85 7.58 8.62
N VAL A 79 -7.07 7.21 8.28
CA VAL A 79 -8.25 8.03 8.55
C VAL A 79 -8.97 7.59 9.82
N GLU A 80 -9.72 8.49 10.42
CA GLU A 80 -10.39 8.28 11.72
C GLU A 80 -11.33 7.07 11.75
N SER A 81 -11.93 6.73 10.60
CA SER A 81 -12.71 5.49 10.45
C SER A 81 -11.88 4.20 10.54
N GLY A 82 -10.54 4.30 10.55
CA GLY A 82 -9.62 3.17 10.60
C GLY A 82 -9.24 2.58 9.25
N GLY A 83 -9.64 3.22 8.15
CA GLY A 83 -9.15 2.89 6.82
C GLY A 83 -7.83 3.60 6.50
N ILE A 84 -7.24 3.29 5.36
CA ILE A 84 -6.00 3.93 4.89
C ILE A 84 -6.12 4.44 3.45
N PHE A 85 -5.47 5.55 3.17
CA PHE A 85 -5.10 5.94 1.81
C PHE A 85 -3.71 5.41 1.50
N ASN A 86 -3.55 4.79 0.35
CA ASN A 86 -2.25 4.31 -0.10
C ASN A 86 -2.22 4.22 -1.63
N ALA A 87 -1.07 3.85 -2.20
CA ALA A 87 -0.93 3.64 -3.64
C ALA A 87 -2.04 2.74 -4.18
N VAL A 88 -2.60 3.11 -5.34
CA VAL A 88 -3.68 2.36 -6.01
C VAL A 88 -3.29 0.88 -6.18
N GLY A 89 -4.22 -0.02 -5.85
CA GLY A 89 -4.00 -1.46 -5.74
C GLY A 89 -4.03 -1.97 -4.30
N SER A 90 -3.88 -1.09 -3.30
CA SER A 90 -3.98 -1.47 -1.89
C SER A 90 -5.37 -1.98 -1.55
N TYR A 91 -6.42 -1.31 -2.01
CA TYR A 91 -7.81 -1.74 -1.84
C TYR A 91 -8.07 -3.10 -2.50
N GLN A 92 -7.57 -3.30 -3.73
CA GLN A 92 -7.63 -4.59 -4.42
C GLN A 92 -6.96 -5.70 -3.60
N ILE A 93 -5.76 -5.47 -3.07
CA ILE A 93 -5.04 -6.43 -2.21
C ILE A 93 -5.88 -6.75 -0.98
N GLY A 94 -6.47 -5.76 -0.34
CA GLY A 94 -7.35 -5.94 0.82
C GLY A 94 -8.55 -6.85 0.52
N ILE A 95 -9.25 -6.62 -0.58
CA ILE A 95 -10.38 -7.45 -1.03
C ILE A 95 -9.95 -8.90 -1.28
N ILE A 96 -8.86 -9.10 -2.01
CA ILE A 96 -8.35 -10.43 -2.34
C ILE A 96 -7.88 -11.17 -1.08
N ALA A 97 -7.15 -10.48 -0.19
CA ALA A 97 -6.69 -11.04 1.07
C ALA A 97 -7.86 -11.47 1.97
N LYS A 98 -8.90 -10.62 2.09
CA LYS A 98 -10.12 -10.95 2.84
C LYS A 98 -10.81 -12.21 2.28
N ALA A 99 -10.97 -12.28 0.97
CA ALA A 99 -11.55 -13.46 0.30
C ALA A 99 -10.72 -14.73 0.54
N ALA A 100 -9.39 -14.60 0.57
CA ALA A 100 -8.45 -15.69 0.85
C ALA A 100 -8.20 -15.94 2.36
N LYS A 101 -8.88 -15.20 3.25
CA LYS A 101 -8.71 -15.25 4.71
C LYS A 101 -7.27 -15.01 5.16
N LYS A 102 -6.58 -14.08 4.51
CA LYS A 102 -5.21 -13.67 4.86
C LYS A 102 -5.25 -12.35 5.62
N PRO A 103 -4.45 -12.19 6.68
CA PRO A 103 -4.40 -10.95 7.44
C PRO A 103 -3.72 -9.84 6.63
N VAL A 104 -4.23 -8.61 6.79
CA VAL A 104 -3.66 -7.41 6.19
C VAL A 104 -3.27 -6.45 7.31
N PHE A 105 -2.00 -6.08 7.34
CA PHE A 105 -1.45 -5.11 8.28
C PHE A 105 -1.07 -3.85 7.52
N ALA A 106 -1.54 -2.71 8.01
CA ALA A 106 -1.07 -1.41 7.55
C ALA A 106 0.01 -0.89 8.50
N VAL A 107 1.05 -0.27 7.96
CA VAL A 107 2.13 0.33 8.77
C VAL A 107 2.24 1.80 8.41
N ALA A 108 2.01 2.68 9.38
CA ALA A 108 2.06 4.12 9.19
C ALA A 108 2.44 4.83 10.49
N GLU A 109 3.22 5.90 10.35
CA GLU A 109 3.56 6.77 11.48
C GLU A 109 2.35 7.59 11.93
N SER A 110 2.26 7.89 13.23
CA SER A 110 1.10 8.58 13.84
C SER A 110 0.83 9.97 13.23
N PHE A 111 1.85 10.68 12.75
CA PHE A 111 1.67 11.98 12.09
C PHE A 111 0.90 11.90 10.75
N LYS A 112 0.67 10.70 10.24
CA LYS A 112 -0.17 10.45 9.06
C LYS A 112 -1.63 10.20 9.41
N PHE A 113 -1.99 10.26 10.68
CA PHE A 113 -3.37 10.06 11.10
C PHE A 113 -4.18 11.34 10.86
N LEU A 114 -5.30 11.20 10.18
CA LEU A 114 -6.15 12.33 9.75
C LEU A 114 -7.57 12.17 10.28
N ARG A 115 -8.15 13.29 10.74
CA ARG A 115 -9.57 13.38 11.12
C ARG A 115 -10.45 13.50 9.88
N LEU A 116 -10.57 12.39 9.16
CA LEU A 116 -11.40 12.28 7.96
C LEU A 116 -12.25 11.01 8.05
N PHE A 117 -13.46 11.06 7.49
CA PHE A 117 -14.38 9.94 7.36
C PHE A 117 -14.77 9.77 5.88
N PRO A 118 -13.92 9.16 5.05
CA PRO A 118 -14.27 8.87 3.67
C PRO A 118 -15.42 7.87 3.62
N LEU A 119 -16.43 8.14 2.81
CA LEU A 119 -17.57 7.25 2.59
C LEU A 119 -17.35 6.37 1.34
N SER A 120 -16.48 6.81 0.44
CA SER A 120 -16.24 6.15 -0.84
C SER A 120 -14.82 6.38 -1.36
N GLN A 121 -14.47 5.69 -2.46
CA GLN A 121 -13.22 5.92 -3.19
C GLN A 121 -13.11 7.35 -3.76
N TYR A 122 -14.24 8.04 -3.95
CA TYR A 122 -14.26 9.39 -4.52
C TYR A 122 -13.98 10.49 -3.48
N ASP A 123 -13.94 10.14 -2.20
CA ASP A 123 -13.64 11.08 -1.11
C ASP A 123 -12.12 11.16 -0.82
N VAL A 124 -11.31 10.48 -1.62
CA VAL A 124 -9.85 10.60 -1.56
C VAL A 124 -9.46 12.04 -1.91
N PRO A 125 -8.72 12.76 -1.06
CA PRO A 125 -8.29 14.12 -1.36
C PRO A 125 -7.52 14.16 -2.69
N ILE A 126 -7.99 14.98 -3.65
CA ILE A 126 -7.42 15.10 -5.00
C ILE A 126 -6.13 15.95 -4.94
N THR A 127 -5.19 15.58 -4.14
CA THR A 127 -3.81 16.07 -4.24
C THR A 127 -2.95 15.12 -5.07
N ALA A 128 -3.52 13.98 -5.47
CA ALA A 128 -2.86 13.03 -6.34
C ALA A 128 -2.75 13.60 -7.75
N ARG A 129 -1.54 13.96 -8.14
CA ARG A 129 -1.23 14.28 -9.54
C ARG A 129 -1.59 13.07 -10.39
N HIS A 130 -2.43 13.28 -11.40
CA HIS A 130 -2.62 12.30 -12.45
C HIS A 130 -1.26 12.12 -13.14
N LEU A 131 -0.63 10.98 -12.94
CA LEU A 131 0.56 10.64 -13.71
C LEU A 131 0.08 10.00 -15.01
N PRO A 132 0.59 10.43 -16.15
CA PRO A 132 0.39 9.69 -17.37
C PRO A 132 0.92 8.26 -17.14
N LEU A 133 0.24 7.26 -17.69
CA LEU A 133 0.81 5.91 -17.71
C LEU A 133 2.20 6.00 -18.33
N PRO A 134 3.25 5.45 -17.69
CA PRO A 134 4.56 5.46 -18.29
C PRO A 134 4.48 4.67 -19.59
N THR A 135 4.43 5.37 -20.70
CA THR A 135 4.90 4.82 -21.96
C THR A 135 6.38 4.59 -21.73
N SER A 136 6.84 3.35 -21.90
CA SER A 136 8.26 3.00 -21.80
C SER A 136 9.08 4.07 -22.50
N GLU A 137 9.95 4.76 -21.75
CA GLU A 137 10.80 5.85 -22.27
C GLU A 137 11.86 5.37 -23.29
N GLU A 138 11.81 4.09 -23.67
CA GLU A 138 12.65 3.59 -24.75
C GLU A 138 11.78 3.38 -25.99
N SER A 139 11.76 4.43 -26.84
CA SER A 139 11.60 4.38 -28.28
C SER A 139 10.32 3.73 -28.86
N TYR A 140 9.16 4.13 -28.39
CA TYR A 140 8.00 4.12 -29.26
C TYR A 140 7.27 5.45 -29.08
N GLU A 141 7.39 6.35 -30.03
CA GLU A 141 6.42 7.42 -30.22
C GLU A 141 5.09 6.71 -30.44
N ALA A 142 4.35 6.46 -29.36
CA ALA A 142 3.01 5.93 -29.49
C ALA A 142 2.23 6.89 -30.39
N PRO A 143 1.62 6.40 -31.47
CA PRO A 143 0.79 7.22 -32.32
C PRO A 143 -0.18 8.04 -31.45
N GLU A 144 -0.50 9.27 -31.86
CA GLU A 144 -1.42 10.14 -31.09
C GLU A 144 -2.73 9.44 -30.70
N ASP A 145 -3.18 8.49 -31.51
CA ASP A 145 -4.36 7.67 -31.28
C ASP A 145 -4.25 6.69 -30.07
N ASN A 146 -3.04 6.46 -29.53
CA ASN A 146 -2.82 5.58 -28.39
C ASN A 146 -2.61 6.33 -27.04
N ARG A 147 -2.81 7.64 -27.02
CA ARG A 147 -2.75 8.41 -25.77
C ARG A 147 -4.06 8.30 -25.01
N MET A 148 -3.97 8.16 -23.70
CA MET A 148 -5.15 8.23 -22.85
C MET A 148 -5.82 9.61 -22.99
N THR A 149 -7.13 9.60 -23.12
CA THR A 149 -7.90 10.85 -23.02
C THR A 149 -7.92 11.35 -21.58
N PRO A 150 -8.16 12.64 -21.32
CA PRO A 150 -8.30 13.16 -19.96
C PRO A 150 -9.35 12.40 -19.13
N ALA A 151 -10.42 11.92 -19.77
CA ALA A 151 -11.43 11.10 -19.11
C ALA A 151 -10.89 9.71 -18.68
N MET A 152 -10.03 9.10 -19.49
CA MET A 152 -9.35 7.84 -19.13
C MET A 152 -8.34 8.06 -17.99
N GLU A 153 -7.58 9.15 -18.04
CA GLU A 153 -6.63 9.50 -16.99
C GLU A 153 -7.35 9.70 -15.65
N ALA A 154 -8.50 10.36 -15.66
CA ALA A 154 -9.30 10.57 -14.45
C ALA A 154 -9.81 9.25 -13.81
N MET A 155 -9.89 8.16 -14.58
CA MET A 155 -10.27 6.84 -14.08
C MET A 155 -9.07 6.02 -13.55
N ASN A 156 -7.85 6.55 -13.63
CA ASN A 156 -6.63 5.91 -13.17
C ASN A 156 -6.01 6.69 -11.99
N PRO A 157 -6.57 6.59 -10.78
CA PRO A 157 -6.07 7.30 -9.62
C PRO A 157 -4.69 6.76 -9.20
N LEU A 158 -3.89 7.58 -8.52
CA LEU A 158 -2.63 7.14 -7.92
C LEU A 158 -2.80 6.53 -6.55
N ILE A 159 -3.90 6.85 -5.89
CA ILE A 159 -4.20 6.47 -4.51
C ILE A 159 -5.60 5.89 -4.46
N ASP A 160 -5.76 4.84 -3.69
CA ASP A 160 -7.06 4.28 -3.36
C ASP A 160 -7.33 4.32 -1.84
N TYR A 161 -8.59 4.10 -1.49
CA TYR A 161 -9.03 4.00 -0.11
C TYR A 161 -9.26 2.53 0.27
N THR A 162 -8.45 2.02 1.16
CA THR A 162 -8.64 0.68 1.74
C THR A 162 -9.53 0.79 2.98
N LEU A 163 -10.69 0.15 2.91
CA LEU A 163 -11.71 0.18 3.96
C LEU A 163 -11.21 -0.48 5.26
N PRO A 164 -11.65 0.00 6.44
CA PRO A 164 -11.23 -0.54 7.74
C PRO A 164 -11.52 -2.05 7.91
N GLU A 165 -12.63 -2.54 7.36
CA GLU A 165 -12.99 -3.96 7.43
C GLU A 165 -12.09 -4.90 6.62
N LEU A 166 -11.19 -4.38 5.81
CA LEU A 166 -10.18 -5.13 5.07
C LEU A 166 -8.85 -5.21 5.81
N LEU A 167 -8.68 -4.43 6.86
CA LEU A 167 -7.47 -4.37 7.66
C LEU A 167 -7.63 -5.19 8.94
N THR A 168 -6.58 -5.93 9.29
CA THR A 168 -6.54 -6.68 10.55
C THR A 168 -6.05 -5.79 11.68
N PHE A 169 -4.92 -5.11 11.45
CA PHE A 169 -4.34 -4.15 12.39
C PHE A 169 -3.62 -3.03 11.65
N ILE A 170 -3.51 -1.89 12.33
CA ILE A 170 -2.65 -0.77 11.96
C ILE A 170 -1.51 -0.72 12.95
N VAL A 171 -0.29 -0.83 12.46
CA VAL A 171 0.94 -0.79 13.27
C VAL A 171 1.55 0.60 13.15
N SER A 172 1.74 1.25 14.27
CA SER A 172 2.25 2.62 14.35
C SER A 172 3.24 2.77 15.50
N ASP A 173 3.90 3.90 15.57
CA ASP A 173 4.73 4.34 16.69
C ASP A 173 3.94 4.53 18.01
N VAL A 174 2.63 4.73 17.92
CA VAL A 174 1.73 4.78 19.10
C VAL A 174 1.18 3.41 19.49
N GLY A 175 1.53 2.34 18.77
CA GLY A 175 1.15 0.96 19.10
C GLY A 175 0.51 0.19 17.95
N ILE A 176 -0.04 -0.97 18.29
CA ILE A 176 -0.80 -1.82 17.36
C ILE A 176 -2.28 -1.55 17.63
N LEU A 177 -2.95 -1.01 16.63
CA LEU A 177 -4.34 -0.57 16.73
C LEU A 177 -5.24 -1.48 15.89
N THR A 178 -6.43 -1.76 16.41
CA THR A 178 -7.52 -2.20 15.54
C THR A 178 -8.00 -1.01 14.68
N PRO A 179 -8.58 -1.23 13.50
CA PRO A 179 -9.16 -0.12 12.74
C PRO A 179 -10.12 0.75 13.57
N SER A 180 -10.95 0.13 14.41
CA SER A 180 -11.86 0.85 15.33
C SER A 180 -11.15 1.63 16.44
N GLY A 181 -9.92 1.27 16.79
CA GLY A 181 -9.13 1.96 17.82
C GLY A 181 -8.39 3.20 17.31
N VAL A 182 -8.44 3.49 16.02
CA VAL A 182 -7.75 4.67 15.45
C VAL A 182 -8.36 5.97 15.95
N SER A 183 -9.68 6.03 16.11
CA SER A 183 -10.37 7.22 16.63
C SER A 183 -9.89 7.55 18.06
N ASP A 184 -9.76 6.54 18.92
CA ASP A 184 -9.26 6.73 20.29
C ASP A 184 -7.80 7.19 20.30
N ALA A 185 -6.97 6.61 19.42
CA ALA A 185 -5.57 7.02 19.27
C ALA A 185 -5.45 8.47 18.78
N LEU A 186 -6.30 8.92 17.85
CA LEU A 186 -6.37 10.31 17.39
C LEU A 186 -6.74 11.28 18.52
N LEU A 187 -7.69 10.90 19.37
CA LEU A 187 -8.05 11.69 20.55
C LEU A 187 -6.87 11.79 21.54
N ALA A 188 -6.16 10.69 21.76
CA ALA A 188 -5.01 10.68 22.66
C ALA A 188 -3.82 11.52 22.14
N VAL A 189 -3.59 11.53 20.82
CA VAL A 189 -2.45 12.26 20.22
C VAL A 189 -2.79 13.74 19.97
N TYR A 190 -4.04 14.08 19.66
CA TYR A 190 -4.45 15.42 19.24
C TYR A 190 -5.61 16.03 20.04
N GLY A 191 -6.05 15.38 21.13
CA GLY A 191 -7.23 15.77 21.90
C GLY A 191 -7.05 16.92 22.89
N ASP A 192 -5.81 17.33 23.17
CA ASP A 192 -5.48 18.38 24.15
C ASP A 192 -5.31 19.78 23.53
N ASN A 193 -5.94 20.08 22.37
CA ASN A 193 -5.96 21.42 21.78
C ASN A 193 -7.38 21.98 21.67
#